data_b707a4f29d81770d1ddef9b8b61be91e
#
_entry.id   b707a4f29d81770d1ddef9b8b61be91e
#
_cell.length_a   1.000
_cell.length_b   1.000
_cell.length_c   1.000
_cell.angle_alpha   90.00
_cell.angle_beta   90.00
_cell.angle_gamma   90.00
#
_symmetry.space_group_name_H-M   'P 1'
#
loop_
_entity.id
_entity.type
_entity.pdbx_description
1 polymer ?
#
loop_
_entity_poly.entity_id
_entity_poly.type
_entity_poly.pdbx_seq_one_letter_code
_entity_poly.pdbx_strand_id
1 'polypeptide(L)'
;MRIRPATAEDFETIVCHRIAMFRDMGYPAAVLTDIEEVSRPILHHSLANGGYYGVLAESDGASVVGGGGVLVVAWPGTQPQRAWIQNVYVVPEFRRRGIAREIVRTLIDWCRARGFHSVNLHASTDGRPLYEQLGFEATNEMRLAL
;
A
#
# COMPACT_ATOMS: atom_id res chain seq x y z
N MET A 1 -18.90 -5.15 -4.95
CA MET A 1 -17.63 -4.65 -4.36
C MET A 1 -17.43 -3.19 -4.72
N ARG A 2 -17.02 -2.37 -3.77
CA ARG A 2 -16.77 -0.93 -3.94
C ARG A 2 -15.38 -0.58 -3.40
N ILE A 3 -14.64 0.30 -4.11
CA ILE A 3 -13.42 0.90 -3.57
C ILE A 3 -13.74 2.34 -3.17
N ARG A 4 -13.32 2.73 -1.96
CA ARG A 4 -13.47 4.08 -1.45
C ARG A 4 -12.17 4.63 -0.89
N PRO A 5 -11.99 5.95 -0.85
CA PRO A 5 -10.90 6.56 -0.10
C PRO A 5 -10.97 6.17 1.38
N ALA A 6 -9.81 5.96 1.97
CA ALA A 6 -9.69 5.81 3.41
C ALA A 6 -9.73 7.18 4.11
N THR A 7 -10.22 7.18 5.33
CA THR A 7 -10.27 8.35 6.21
C THR A 7 -9.43 8.11 7.46
N ALA A 8 -9.30 9.12 8.32
CA ALA A 8 -8.62 8.96 9.61
C ALA A 8 -9.27 7.88 10.51
N GLU A 9 -10.57 7.62 10.35
CA GLU A 9 -11.29 6.58 11.08
C GLU A 9 -10.87 5.16 10.68
N ASP A 10 -10.28 5.01 9.50
CA ASP A 10 -9.79 3.72 8.98
C ASP A 10 -8.37 3.39 9.46
N PHE A 11 -7.76 4.21 10.31
CA PHE A 11 -6.37 4.06 10.74
C PHE A 11 -6.07 2.65 11.29
N GLU A 12 -6.90 2.13 12.19
CA GLU A 12 -6.70 0.79 12.75
C GLU A 12 -6.81 -0.31 11.70
N THR A 13 -7.73 -0.17 10.74
CA THR A 13 -7.85 -1.10 9.61
C THR A 13 -6.59 -1.11 8.75
N ILE A 14 -6.03 0.06 8.46
CA ILE A 14 -4.79 0.19 7.68
C ILE A 14 -3.62 -0.45 8.41
N VAL A 15 -3.48 -0.22 9.72
CA VAL A 15 -2.45 -0.84 10.55
C VAL A 15 -2.62 -2.36 10.57
N CYS A 16 -3.84 -2.85 10.81
CA CYS A 16 -4.13 -4.30 10.80
C CYS A 16 -3.77 -4.96 9.47
N HIS A 17 -4.12 -4.34 8.35
CA HIS A 17 -3.77 -4.84 7.02
C HIS A 17 -2.26 -4.87 6.80
N ARG A 18 -1.54 -3.84 7.26
CA ARG A 18 -0.08 -3.80 7.18
C ARG A 18 0.55 -4.96 7.93
N ILE A 19 0.14 -5.19 9.16
CA ILE A 19 0.68 -6.28 9.99
C ILE A 19 0.32 -7.65 9.40
N ALA A 20 -0.91 -7.83 8.94
CA ALA A 20 -1.35 -9.06 8.28
C ALA A 20 -0.54 -9.34 7.01
N MET A 21 -0.27 -8.31 6.20
CA MET A 21 0.57 -8.42 5.00
C MET A 21 1.98 -8.92 5.34
N PHE A 22 2.65 -8.33 6.32
CA PHE A 22 3.99 -8.76 6.73
C PHE A 22 3.99 -10.14 7.37
N ARG A 23 2.95 -10.48 8.12
CA ARG A 23 2.77 -11.85 8.65
C ARG A 23 2.67 -12.88 7.53
N ASP A 24 1.89 -12.60 6.49
CA ASP A 24 1.76 -13.48 5.32
C ASP A 24 3.07 -13.62 4.55
N MET A 25 3.94 -12.60 4.59
CA MET A 25 5.29 -12.65 4.03
C MET A 25 6.28 -13.46 4.87
N GLY A 26 5.86 -13.99 6.02
CA GLY A 26 6.67 -14.85 6.87
C GLY A 26 7.51 -14.14 7.94
N TYR A 27 7.26 -12.85 8.20
CA TYR A 27 7.97 -12.12 9.26
C TYR A 27 7.61 -12.67 10.66
N PRO A 28 8.61 -12.88 11.55
CA PRO A 28 8.36 -13.39 12.89
C PRO A 28 7.66 -12.37 13.78
N ALA A 29 6.99 -12.84 14.84
CA ALA A 29 6.17 -12.01 15.73
C ALA A 29 6.93 -10.82 16.33
N ALA A 30 8.20 -10.99 16.72
CA ALA A 30 9.02 -9.89 17.26
C ALA A 30 9.20 -8.76 16.22
N VAL A 31 9.46 -9.11 14.96
CA VAL A 31 9.62 -8.14 13.88
C VAL A 31 8.27 -7.46 13.54
N LEU A 32 7.15 -8.18 13.62
CA LEU A 32 5.81 -7.60 13.43
C LEU A 32 5.51 -6.55 14.49
N THR A 33 5.91 -6.77 15.74
CA THR A 33 5.79 -5.77 16.81
C THR A 33 6.58 -4.51 16.49
N ASP A 34 7.83 -4.63 16.07
CA ASP A 34 8.67 -3.49 15.67
C ASP A 34 8.07 -2.73 14.49
N ILE A 35 7.57 -3.45 13.48
CA ILE A 35 6.90 -2.86 12.31
C ILE A 35 5.68 -2.06 12.76
N GLU A 36 4.87 -2.60 13.66
CA GLU A 36 3.68 -1.91 14.17
C GLU A 36 4.05 -0.64 14.93
N GLU A 37 4.99 -0.72 15.88
CA GLU A 37 5.44 0.42 16.67
C GLU A 37 5.99 1.56 15.81
N VAL A 38 6.79 1.25 14.79
CA VAL A 38 7.33 2.24 13.84
C VAL A 38 6.25 2.78 12.91
N SER A 39 5.35 1.93 12.43
CA SER A 39 4.35 2.30 11.42
C SER A 39 3.25 3.19 11.96
N ARG A 40 2.80 2.98 13.19
CA ARG A 40 1.66 3.71 13.78
C ARG A 40 1.82 5.23 13.75
N PRO A 41 2.89 5.83 14.29
CA PRO A 41 3.05 7.28 14.26
C PRO A 41 3.22 7.83 12.85
N ILE A 42 3.91 7.11 11.97
CA ILE A 42 4.11 7.54 10.57
C ILE A 42 2.79 7.57 9.83
N LEU A 43 1.99 6.51 9.89
CA LEU A 43 0.70 6.43 9.22
C LEU A 43 -0.31 7.41 9.79
N HIS A 44 -0.37 7.55 11.11
CA HIS A 44 -1.26 8.51 11.77
C HIS A 44 -0.97 9.94 11.31
N HIS A 45 0.31 10.34 11.32
CA HIS A 45 0.73 11.65 10.86
C HIS A 45 0.46 11.85 9.36
N SER A 46 0.80 10.87 8.54
CA SER A 46 0.68 10.96 7.08
C SER A 46 -0.78 10.96 6.59
N LEU A 47 -1.67 10.24 7.26
CA LEU A 47 -3.11 10.33 6.99
C LEU A 47 -3.65 11.72 7.31
N ALA A 48 -3.20 12.33 8.40
CA ALA A 48 -3.67 13.66 8.83
C ALA A 48 -3.17 14.79 7.92
N ASN A 49 -1.94 14.71 7.40
CA ASN A 49 -1.33 15.78 6.59
C ASN A 49 -1.42 15.57 5.08
N GLY A 50 -2.08 14.50 4.61
CA GLY A 50 -2.20 14.17 3.19
C GLY A 50 -0.97 13.50 2.58
N GLY A 51 0.03 13.13 3.38
CA GLY A 51 1.21 12.38 2.94
C GLY A 51 0.95 10.89 2.66
N TYR A 52 -0.21 10.39 3.07
CA TYR A 52 -0.69 9.04 2.75
C TYR A 52 -2.11 9.10 2.19
N TYR A 53 -2.27 8.63 0.95
CA TYR A 53 -3.58 8.42 0.35
C TYR A 53 -3.92 6.93 0.37
N GLY A 54 -4.90 6.55 1.16
CA GLY A 54 -5.36 5.17 1.27
C GLY A 54 -6.66 4.92 0.53
N VAL A 55 -6.86 3.67 0.11
CA VAL A 55 -8.14 3.17 -0.38
C VAL A 55 -8.47 1.84 0.28
N LEU A 56 -9.76 1.60 0.51
CA LEU A 56 -10.29 0.37 1.05
C LEU A 56 -11.29 -0.26 0.08
N ALA A 57 -11.22 -1.57 -0.06
CA ALA A 57 -12.19 -2.37 -0.81
C ALA A 57 -13.23 -2.94 0.15
N GLU A 58 -14.49 -2.63 -0.10
CA GLU A 58 -15.64 -3.13 0.65
C GLU A 58 -16.40 -4.18 -0.15
N SER A 59 -16.76 -5.26 0.50
CA SER A 59 -17.69 -6.26 -0.06
C SER A 59 -19.11 -5.72 -0.14
N ASP A 60 -19.99 -6.43 -0.81
CA ASP A 60 -21.42 -6.06 -0.91
C ASP A 60 -22.12 -6.05 0.46
N GLY A 61 -21.57 -6.73 1.46
CA GLY A 61 -21.98 -6.67 2.87
C GLY A 61 -21.32 -5.55 3.68
N ALA A 62 -20.69 -4.56 3.03
CA ALA A 62 -20.00 -3.42 3.64
C ALA A 62 -18.82 -3.76 4.58
N SER A 63 -18.32 -5.00 4.52
CA SER A 63 -17.10 -5.37 5.24
C SER A 63 -15.86 -4.99 4.45
N VAL A 64 -14.87 -4.42 5.10
CA VAL A 64 -13.57 -4.14 4.47
C VAL A 64 -12.83 -5.45 4.22
N VAL A 65 -12.52 -5.72 2.97
CA VAL A 65 -11.90 -6.98 2.51
C VAL A 65 -10.51 -6.80 1.90
N GLY A 66 -10.05 -5.57 1.82
CA GLY A 66 -8.70 -5.25 1.35
C GLY A 66 -8.44 -3.76 1.34
N GLY A 67 -7.24 -3.38 1.01
CA GLY A 67 -6.84 -1.98 0.89
C GLY A 67 -5.43 -1.81 0.36
N GLY A 68 -5.03 -0.58 0.23
CA GLY A 68 -3.70 -0.17 -0.15
C GLY A 68 -3.56 1.34 -0.03
N GLY A 69 -2.37 1.85 -0.23
CA GLY A 69 -2.18 3.30 -0.19
C GLY A 69 -0.90 3.75 -0.88
N VAL A 70 -0.81 5.05 -1.06
CA VAL A 70 0.38 5.74 -1.57
C VAL A 70 0.95 6.60 -0.46
N LEU A 71 2.19 6.35 -0.11
CA LEU A 71 2.99 7.24 0.73
C LEU A 71 3.75 8.21 -0.18
N VAL A 72 3.56 9.51 0.06
CA VAL A 72 4.25 10.58 -0.66
C VAL A 72 5.41 11.06 0.19
N VAL A 73 6.62 11.00 -0.37
CA VAL A 73 7.85 11.39 0.33
C VAL A 73 8.59 12.47 -0.43
N ALA A 74 9.23 13.38 0.31
CA ALA A 74 10.11 14.39 -0.27
C ALA A 74 11.29 13.70 -0.98
N TRP A 75 11.63 14.17 -2.18
CA TRP A 75 12.70 13.58 -2.98
C TRP A 75 13.39 14.63 -3.83
N PRO A 76 14.73 14.68 -3.80
CA PRO A 76 15.50 15.63 -4.63
C PRO A 76 15.75 15.05 -6.04
N GLY A 77 14.72 14.97 -6.86
CA GLY A 77 14.79 14.44 -8.22
C GLY A 77 14.19 15.40 -9.25
N THR A 78 13.66 14.87 -10.33
CA THR A 78 12.95 15.65 -11.37
C THR A 78 11.62 16.20 -10.87
N GLN A 79 11.10 15.65 -9.79
CA GLN A 79 9.96 16.17 -9.03
C GLN A 79 10.33 16.26 -7.56
N PRO A 80 9.71 17.17 -6.78
CA PRO A 80 10.04 17.37 -5.36
C PRO A 80 9.55 16.23 -4.45
N GLN A 81 8.75 15.32 -4.97
CA GLN A 81 8.17 14.21 -4.23
C GLN A 81 8.18 12.93 -5.06
N ARG A 82 8.21 11.80 -4.36
CA ARG A 82 7.97 10.46 -4.91
C ARG A 82 6.75 9.82 -4.28
N ALA A 83 6.04 9.06 -5.11
CA ALA A 83 4.89 8.24 -4.70
C ALA A 83 5.33 6.78 -4.53
N TRP A 84 5.02 6.18 -3.38
CA TRP A 84 5.29 4.78 -3.07
C TRP A 84 4.01 4.05 -2.71
N ILE A 85 3.62 3.08 -3.53
CA ILE A 85 2.50 2.19 -3.18
C ILE A 85 2.93 1.28 -2.02
N GLN A 86 2.08 1.21 -1.01
CA GLN A 86 2.29 0.42 0.20
C GLN A 86 0.98 -0.24 0.65
N ASN A 87 1.10 -1.22 1.54
CA ASN A 87 -0.02 -1.83 2.25
C ASN A 87 -1.07 -2.49 1.34
N VAL A 88 -0.70 -2.94 0.15
CA VAL A 88 -1.63 -3.67 -0.71
C VAL A 88 -1.90 -5.03 -0.09
N TYR A 89 -3.11 -5.19 0.42
CA TYR A 89 -3.54 -6.38 1.13
C TYR A 89 -4.97 -6.74 0.77
N VAL A 90 -5.26 -8.02 0.68
CA VAL A 90 -6.61 -8.58 0.54
C VAL A 90 -6.74 -9.72 1.52
N VAL A 91 -7.81 -9.74 2.30
CA VAL A 91 -8.07 -10.82 3.25
C VAL A 91 -8.14 -12.16 2.52
N PRO A 92 -7.63 -13.25 3.11
CA PRO A 92 -7.43 -14.53 2.40
C PRO A 92 -8.66 -15.03 1.65
N GLU A 93 -9.84 -14.96 2.26
CA GLU A 93 -11.10 -15.48 1.73
C GLU A 93 -11.58 -14.74 0.46
N PHE A 94 -11.02 -13.55 0.21
CA PHE A 94 -11.38 -12.69 -0.94
C PHE A 94 -10.30 -12.62 -2.01
N ARG A 95 -9.20 -13.35 -1.85
CA ARG A 95 -8.09 -13.37 -2.83
C ARG A 95 -8.51 -14.03 -4.14
N ARG A 96 -7.70 -13.80 -5.18
CA ARG A 96 -7.90 -14.35 -6.55
C ARG A 96 -9.20 -13.91 -7.22
N ARG A 97 -9.77 -12.79 -6.78
CA ARG A 97 -10.99 -12.18 -7.34
C ARG A 97 -10.73 -10.83 -8.02
N GLY A 98 -9.47 -10.49 -8.29
CA GLY A 98 -9.10 -9.23 -8.93
C GLY A 98 -9.06 -8.00 -8.02
N ILE A 99 -9.35 -8.13 -6.72
CA ILE A 99 -9.46 -6.99 -5.78
C ILE A 99 -8.16 -6.21 -5.68
N ALA A 100 -7.02 -6.90 -5.52
CA ALA A 100 -5.72 -6.23 -5.46
C ALA A 100 -5.42 -5.43 -6.75
N ARG A 101 -5.80 -5.95 -7.91
CA ARG A 101 -5.67 -5.26 -9.20
C ARG A 101 -6.45 -3.96 -9.22
N GLU A 102 -7.69 -3.96 -8.76
CA GLU A 102 -8.53 -2.77 -8.72
C GLU A 102 -8.01 -1.73 -7.71
N ILE A 103 -7.53 -2.19 -6.54
CA ILE A 103 -6.87 -1.32 -5.56
C ILE A 103 -5.66 -0.62 -6.20
N VAL A 104 -4.75 -1.38 -6.81
CA VAL A 104 -3.53 -0.82 -7.40
C VAL A 104 -3.84 0.11 -8.57
N ARG A 105 -4.81 -0.23 -9.43
CA ARG A 105 -5.26 0.67 -10.50
C ARG A 105 -5.77 2.00 -9.96
N THR A 106 -6.61 1.96 -8.93
CA THR A 106 -7.13 3.17 -8.29
C THR A 106 -6.00 4.05 -7.73
N LEU A 107 -4.98 3.44 -7.13
CA LEU A 107 -3.81 4.16 -6.63
C LEU A 107 -2.96 4.76 -7.76
N ILE A 108 -2.77 4.02 -8.86
CA ILE A 108 -2.07 4.52 -10.06
C ILE A 108 -2.82 5.72 -10.65
N ASP A 109 -4.13 5.63 -10.80
CA ASP A 109 -4.96 6.70 -11.35
C ASP A 109 -4.93 7.95 -10.46
N TRP A 110 -4.92 7.78 -9.14
CA TRP A 110 -4.71 8.89 -8.22
C TRP A 110 -3.33 9.54 -8.40
N CYS A 111 -2.27 8.75 -8.57
CA CYS A 111 -0.92 9.28 -8.84
C CYS A 111 -0.87 10.07 -10.15
N ARG A 112 -1.50 9.57 -11.21
CA ARG A 112 -1.61 10.27 -12.49
C ARG A 112 -2.35 11.59 -12.34
N ALA A 113 -3.48 11.59 -11.66
CA ALA A 113 -4.27 12.80 -11.44
C ALA A 113 -3.54 13.86 -10.62
N ARG A 114 -2.59 13.45 -9.77
CA ARG A 114 -1.70 14.33 -9.00
C ARG A 114 -0.46 14.79 -9.78
N GLY A 115 -0.26 14.31 -10.99
CA GLY A 115 0.86 14.71 -11.84
C GLY A 115 2.18 14.01 -11.53
N PHE A 116 2.17 12.89 -10.78
CA PHE A 116 3.39 12.09 -10.60
C PHE A 116 3.83 11.47 -11.91
N HIS A 117 5.12 11.57 -12.22
CA HIS A 117 5.72 10.98 -13.44
C HIS A 117 5.93 9.47 -13.31
N SER A 118 6.05 8.97 -12.08
CA SER A 118 6.21 7.55 -11.78
C SER A 118 5.67 7.23 -10.40
N VAL A 119 5.40 5.96 -10.16
CA VAL A 119 5.07 5.42 -8.86
C VAL A 119 5.89 4.17 -8.61
N ASN A 120 6.42 4.04 -7.42
CA ASN A 120 7.31 2.97 -7.00
C ASN A 120 6.61 2.05 -6.00
N LEU A 121 7.09 0.83 -5.88
CA LEU A 121 6.71 -0.11 -4.81
C LEU A 121 7.82 -1.14 -4.59
N HIS A 122 7.77 -1.81 -3.45
CA HIS A 122 8.56 -3.01 -3.19
C HIS A 122 7.63 -4.22 -3.34
N ALA A 123 7.88 -5.05 -4.35
CA ALA A 123 7.07 -6.21 -4.63
C ALA A 123 7.47 -7.40 -3.76
N SER A 124 6.48 -8.03 -3.10
CA SER A 124 6.68 -9.39 -2.58
C SER A 124 6.77 -10.38 -3.73
N THR A 125 7.31 -11.58 -3.46
CA THR A 125 7.36 -12.65 -4.46
C THR A 125 5.98 -12.97 -5.02
N ASP A 126 4.97 -13.06 -4.17
CA ASP A 126 3.60 -13.38 -4.56
C ASP A 126 2.89 -12.23 -5.30
N GLY A 127 3.22 -10.99 -4.95
CA GLY A 127 2.61 -9.79 -5.57
C GLY A 127 3.24 -9.41 -6.92
N ARG A 128 4.49 -9.78 -7.15
CA ARG A 128 5.26 -9.38 -8.33
C ARG A 128 4.53 -9.64 -9.66
N PRO A 129 3.93 -10.80 -9.94
CA PRO A 129 3.24 -11.04 -11.20
C PRO A 129 2.10 -10.06 -11.47
N LEU A 130 1.37 -9.63 -10.44
CA LEU A 130 0.32 -8.61 -10.56
C LEU A 130 0.90 -7.26 -11.01
N TYR A 131 1.99 -6.84 -10.38
CA TYR A 131 2.61 -5.55 -10.71
C TYR A 131 3.22 -5.54 -12.11
N GLU A 132 3.89 -6.61 -12.52
CA GLU A 132 4.41 -6.75 -13.87
C GLU A 132 3.28 -6.69 -14.93
N GLN A 133 2.14 -7.33 -14.67
CA GLN A 133 0.96 -7.24 -15.55
C GLN A 133 0.36 -5.82 -15.61
N LEU A 134 0.60 -4.99 -14.61
CA LEU A 134 0.18 -3.59 -14.57
C LEU A 134 1.23 -2.64 -15.16
N GLY A 135 2.35 -3.17 -15.66
CA GLY A 135 3.39 -2.38 -16.33
C GLY A 135 4.52 -1.92 -15.40
N PHE A 136 4.60 -2.43 -14.16
CA PHE A 136 5.74 -2.15 -13.30
C PHE A 136 6.97 -2.92 -13.77
N GLU A 137 8.10 -2.25 -13.74
CA GLU A 137 9.40 -2.80 -14.14
C GLU A 137 10.38 -2.70 -12.97
N ALA A 138 11.33 -3.63 -12.93
CA ALA A 138 12.41 -3.57 -11.95
C ALA A 138 13.29 -2.34 -12.21
N THR A 139 13.74 -1.71 -11.16
CA THR A 139 14.62 -0.52 -11.22
C THR A 139 16.06 -0.88 -10.85
N ASN A 140 16.89 0.15 -10.74
CA ASN A 140 18.29 0.05 -10.33
C ASN A 140 18.50 0.16 -8.81
N GLU A 141 17.47 0.05 -8.00
CA GLU A 141 17.61 0.04 -6.54
C GLU A 141 18.43 -1.16 -6.10
N MET A 142 19.42 -0.93 -5.25
CA MET A 142 20.23 -1.96 -4.62
C MET A 142 20.13 -1.84 -3.11
N ARG A 143 20.24 -2.96 -2.39
CA ARG A 143 20.15 -3.01 -0.92
C ARG A 143 21.30 -3.82 -0.35
N LEU A 144 21.93 -3.28 0.70
CA LEU A 144 22.83 -4.00 1.58
C LEU A 144 22.23 -4.08 2.97
N ALA A 145 22.08 -5.28 3.50
CA ALA A 145 21.72 -5.46 4.91
C ALA A 145 22.97 -5.17 5.78
N LEU A 146 22.75 -4.40 6.86
CA LEU A 146 23.80 -4.03 7.83
C LEU A 146 23.69 -4.83 9.11
#